data_b4d729f79bdbeb78b7257c30d89dfe37
#
_entry.id   b4d729f79bdbeb78b7257c30d89dfe37
#
_cell.length_a   1.000
_cell.length_b   1.000
_cell.length_c   1.000
_cell.angle_alpha   90.00
_cell.angle_beta   90.00
_cell.angle_gamma   90.00
#
_symmetry.space_group_name_H-M   'P 1'
#
loop_
_entity.id
_entity.type
_entity.pdbx_description
1 polymer ?
#
loop_
_entity_poly.entity_id
_entity_poly.type
_entity_poly.pdbx_seq_one_letter_code
_entity_poly.pdbx_strand_id
1 'polypeptide(L)' 'MKFVVTLQKAEDGFVIAECPALPGCITQGRTNEEALANIREAIELSLESRRELGMPLAVEIAEVEVSAIG' A
#
# COMPACT_ATOMS: atom_id res chain seq x y z
N MET A 1 -11.41 8.37 -4.74
CA MET A 1 -9.96 8.45 -4.49
C MET A 1 -9.28 7.19 -4.95
N LYS A 2 -8.19 7.31 -5.68
CA LYS A 2 -7.44 6.16 -6.18
C LYS A 2 -6.07 6.11 -5.51
N PHE A 3 -5.65 4.91 -5.13
CA PHE A 3 -4.34 4.70 -4.54
C PHE A 3 -3.58 3.64 -5.34
N VAL A 4 -2.31 3.87 -5.52
CA VAL A 4 -1.41 2.87 -6.08
C VAL A 4 -1.05 1.88 -4.98
N VAL A 5 -1.13 0.60 -5.30
CA VAL A 5 -0.80 -0.48 -4.39
C VAL A 5 0.25 -1.35 -5.04
N THR A 6 1.26 -1.74 -4.28
CA THR A 6 2.25 -2.70 -4.75
C THR A 6 1.93 -4.09 -4.21
N LEU A 7 2.19 -5.10 -5.01
CA LEU A 7 2.03 -6.50 -4.64
C LEU A 7 3.37 -7.19 -4.79
N GLN A 8 3.78 -7.91 -3.76
CA GLN A 8 5.05 -8.64 -3.78
C GLN A 8 4.85 -10.00 -3.15
N LYS A 9 5.28 -11.04 -3.84
CA LYS A 9 5.21 -12.39 -3.32
C LYS A 9 6.40 -12.65 -2.40
N ALA A 10 6.11 -13.05 -1.16
CA ALA A 10 7.13 -13.40 -0.19
C ALA A 10 7.56 -14.86 -0.34
N GLU A 11 8.68 -15.21 0.27
CA GLU A 11 9.24 -16.56 0.19
C GLU A 11 8.30 -17.63 0.75
N ASP A 12 7.48 -17.27 1.73
CA ASP A 12 6.52 -18.19 2.34
C ASP A 12 5.26 -18.39 1.50
N GLY A 13 5.19 -17.74 0.32
CA GLY A 13 4.06 -17.85 -0.58
C GLY A 13 2.96 -16.82 -0.36
N PHE A 14 3.02 -16.04 0.70
CA PHE A 14 2.08 -14.96 0.92
C PHE A 14 2.34 -13.81 -0.03
N VAL A 15 1.29 -13.06 -0.36
CA VAL A 15 1.39 -11.85 -1.16
C VAL A 15 1.32 -10.66 -0.20
N ILE A 16 2.33 -9.81 -0.25
CA ILE A 16 2.37 -8.59 0.56
C ILE A 16 1.85 -7.44 -0.29
N ALA A 17 0.86 -6.73 0.24
CA ALA A 17 0.30 -5.55 -0.40
C ALA A 17 0.66 -4.31 0.42
N GLU A 18 1.07 -3.26 -0.26
CA GLU A 18 1.45 -2.03 0.40
C GLU A 18 0.87 -0.84 -0.38
N CYS A 19 0.46 0.19 0.36
CA CYS A 19 0.04 1.46 -0.21
C CYS A 19 1.10 2.51 0.12
N PRO A 20 2.01 2.82 -0.83
CA PRO A 20 3.11 3.75 -0.54
C PRO A 20 2.67 5.16 -0.15
N ALA A 21 1.50 5.59 -0.62
CA ALA A 21 0.97 6.92 -0.28
C ALA A 21 0.57 7.05 1.19
N LEU A 22 0.38 5.92 1.86
CA LEU A 22 -0.04 5.90 3.27
C LEU A 22 1.02 5.14 4.08
N PRO A 23 1.98 5.83 4.68
CA PRO A 23 3.05 5.18 5.43
C PRO A 23 2.51 4.22 6.49
N GLY A 24 3.05 3.01 6.50
CA GLY A 24 2.62 1.96 7.42
C GLY A 24 1.40 1.17 6.96
N CYS A 25 0.80 1.53 5.83
CA CYS A 25 -0.36 0.81 5.29
C CYS A 25 0.13 -0.40 4.49
N ILE A 26 0.28 -1.52 5.17
CA ILE A 26 0.79 -2.76 4.59
C ILE A 26 -0.02 -3.93 5.14
N THR A 27 -0.26 -4.92 4.30
CA THR A 27 -0.99 -6.12 4.68
C THR A 27 -0.52 -7.31 3.85
N GLN A 28 -1.12 -8.45 4.06
CA GLN A 28 -0.80 -9.65 3.28
C GLN A 28 -2.05 -10.48 3.03
N GLY A 29 -1.96 -11.37 2.07
CA GLY A 29 -2.98 -12.33 1.74
C GLY A 29 -2.36 -13.58 1.13
N ARG A 30 -3.13 -14.62 0.97
CA ARG A 30 -2.66 -15.87 0.36
C ARG A 30 -2.63 -15.80 -1.16
N THR A 31 -3.44 -14.92 -1.72
CA THR A 31 -3.54 -14.69 -3.15
C THR A 31 -3.51 -13.19 -3.42
N ASN A 32 -3.33 -12.82 -4.70
CA ASN A 32 -3.40 -11.41 -5.08
C ASN A 32 -4.77 -10.82 -4.73
N GLU A 33 -5.83 -11.56 -4.99
CA GLU A 33 -7.20 -11.11 -4.72
C GLU A 33 -7.42 -10.86 -3.23
N GLU A 34 -6.93 -11.77 -2.39
CA GLU A 34 -7.05 -11.62 -0.94
C GLU A 34 -6.23 -10.44 -0.44
N ALA A 35 -4.99 -10.31 -0.92
CA ALA A 35 -4.13 -9.19 -0.55
C ALA A 35 -4.74 -7.85 -0.97
N LEU A 36 -5.34 -7.78 -2.16
CA LEU A 36 -6.01 -6.57 -2.63
C LEU A 36 -7.23 -6.22 -1.78
N ALA A 37 -8.02 -7.21 -1.40
CA ALA A 37 -9.17 -6.99 -0.53
C ALA A 37 -8.71 -6.49 0.85
N ASN A 38 -7.65 -7.09 1.38
CA ASN A 38 -7.11 -6.72 2.68
C ASN A 38 -6.49 -5.32 2.67
N ILE A 39 -5.76 -4.95 1.63
CA ILE A 39 -5.16 -3.61 1.55
C ILE A 39 -6.23 -2.53 1.37
N ARG A 40 -7.30 -2.85 0.67
CA ARG A 40 -8.42 -1.91 0.53
C ARG A 40 -8.99 -1.55 1.89
N GLU A 41 -9.24 -2.56 2.72
CA GLU A 41 -9.75 -2.35 4.07
C GLU A 41 -8.73 -1.58 4.93
N ALA A 42 -7.45 -1.92 4.80
CA ALA A 42 -6.38 -1.22 5.51
C ALA A 42 -6.30 0.26 5.12
N ILE A 43 -6.49 0.56 3.83
CA ILE A 43 -6.52 1.95 3.36
C ILE A 43 -7.69 2.70 3.97
N GLU A 44 -8.87 2.10 3.98
CA GLU A 44 -10.06 2.73 4.55
C GLU A 44 -9.86 3.06 6.03
N LEU A 45 -9.32 2.13 6.79
CA LEU A 45 -9.03 2.33 8.21
C LEU A 45 -7.94 3.38 8.43
N SER A 46 -6.92 3.39 7.58
CA SER A 46 -5.83 4.35 7.66
C SER A 46 -6.34 5.78 7.41
N LEU A 47 -7.19 5.95 6.40
CA LEU A 47 -7.76 7.26 6.08
C LEU A 47 -8.65 7.77 7.22
N GLU A 48 -9.44 6.89 7.79
CA GLU A 48 -10.31 7.23 8.92
C GLU A 48 -9.49 7.67 10.12
N SER A 49 -8.45 6.92 10.46
CA SER A 49 -7.57 7.24 11.58
C SER A 49 -6.84 8.57 11.38
N ARG A 50 -6.32 8.82 10.17
CA ARG A 50 -5.64 10.07 9.85
C ARG A 50 -6.58 11.26 9.94
N ARG A 51 -7.81 11.08 9.48
CA ARG A 51 -8.82 12.14 9.54
C ARG A 51 -9.12 12.51 10.99
N GLU A 52 -9.28 11.53 11.86
CA GLU A 52 -9.53 11.74 13.28
C GLU A 52 -8.37 12.44 14.00
N LEU A 53 -7.14 12.11 13.60
CA LEU A 53 -5.94 12.71 14.19
C LEU A 53 -5.53 14.02 13.55
N GLY A 54 -6.23 14.47 12.51
CA GLY A 54 -5.89 15.68 11.79
C GLY A 54 -4.61 15.56 10.97
N MET A 55 -4.19 14.35 10.65
CA MET A 55 -3.00 14.11 9.84
C MET A 55 -3.30 14.22 8.35
N PRO A 56 -2.28 14.47 7.51
CA PRO A 56 -2.47 14.45 6.06
C PRO A 56 -3.03 13.10 5.62
N LEU A 57 -3.98 13.12 4.68
CA LEU A 57 -4.62 11.90 4.21
C LEU A 57 -3.68 11.00 3.40
N ALA A 58 -2.73 11.61 2.70
CA ALA A 58 -1.75 10.85 1.94
C ALA A 58 -0.47 11.66 1.77
N VAL A 59 0.63 10.95 1.51
CA VAL A 59 1.89 11.59 1.15
C VAL A 59 2.00 11.68 -0.37
N GLU A 60 2.79 12.65 -0.85
CA GLU A 60 3.05 12.79 -2.26
C GLU A 60 4.00 11.69 -2.72
N ILE A 61 3.69 11.09 -3.86
CA ILE A 61 4.53 10.07 -4.48
C ILE A 61 5.06 10.63 -5.79
N ALA A 62 6.36 10.52 -6.00
CA ALA A 62 7.00 10.91 -7.24
C ALA A 62 7.69 9.72 -7.86
N GLU A 63 7.68 9.66 -9.18
CA GLU A 63 8.45 8.67 -9.92
C GLU A 63 9.76 9.31 -10.36
N VAL A 64 10.84 8.59 -10.14
CA VAL A 64 12.18 9.02 -10.56
C VAL A 64 12.73 7.98 -11.52
N GLU A 65 13.03 8.43 -12.72
CA GLU A 65 13.64 7.56 -13.72
C GLU A 65 15.13 7.53 -13.50
N VAL A 66 15.67 6.33 -13.34
CA VAL A 66 17.11 6.13 -13.20
C VAL A 66 17.61 5.20 -14.28
N SER A 67 18.83 5.43 -14.74
CA SER A 67 19.45 4.57 -15.72
C SER A 67 19.98 3.34 -15.02
N ALA A 68 19.37 2.18 -15.33
CA ALA A 68 19.85 0.91 -14.79
C ALA A 68 20.99 0.44 -15.69
N ILE A 69 22.20 0.69 -15.25
CA ILE A 69 23.39 0.20 -15.94
C ILE A 69 23.65 -1.21 -15.48
N GLY A 70 23.47 -2.13 -16.38
CA GLY A 70 23.67 -3.53 -16.08
C GLY A 70 25.11 -3.88 -15.79
#